data_c12631c54d06f0b56cb11dd8e24dfe9a
#
_entry.id   c12631c54d06f0b56cb11dd8e24dfe9a
#
_cell.length_a   1.000
_cell.length_b   1.000
_cell.length_c   1.000
_cell.angle_alpha   90.00
_cell.angle_beta   90.00
_cell.angle_gamma   90.00
#
_symmetry.space_group_name_H-M   'P 1'
#
loop_
_entity.id
_entity.type
_entity.pdbx_description
1 polymer ?
#
loop_
_entity_poly.entity_id
_entity_poly.type
_entity_poly.pdbx_seq_one_letter_code
_entity_poly.pdbx_strand_id
1 'polypeptide(L)'
;MTDFTIGREVNGNKGRYVIRHNGELAELTYSITSPTLVIADHTAVPDSFRGTGAGLAMAARLVADARAEGFRIMPLCPFVNAQRKRHPEWADAFSV
;
A
#
# COMPACT_ATOMS: atom_id res chain seq x y z
N MET A 1 -18.81 -6.42 3.24
CA MET A 1 -17.49 -5.91 2.83
C MET A 1 -17.51 -4.40 2.98
N THR A 2 -16.46 -3.84 3.54
CA THR A 2 -16.35 -2.40 3.73
C THR A 2 -15.62 -1.79 2.53
N ASP A 3 -16.27 -0.82 1.88
CA ASP A 3 -15.63 -0.06 0.84
C ASP A 3 -14.93 1.14 1.45
N PHE A 4 -13.66 1.31 1.10
CA PHE A 4 -12.87 2.42 1.61
C PHE A 4 -12.64 3.45 0.52
N THR A 5 -12.72 4.72 0.91
CA THR A 5 -12.19 5.79 0.10
C THR A 5 -10.70 5.91 0.42
N ILE A 6 -9.87 5.55 -0.54
CA ILE A 6 -8.42 5.57 -0.36
C ILE A 6 -7.87 6.84 -0.99
N GLY A 7 -7.28 7.71 -0.15
CA GLY A 7 -6.56 8.88 -0.64
C GLY A 7 -5.12 8.51 -0.98
N ARG A 8 -4.55 9.20 -1.95
CA ARG A 8 -3.15 9.05 -2.33
C ARG A 8 -2.50 10.43 -2.29
N GLU A 9 -1.45 10.56 -1.51
CA GLU A 9 -0.74 11.82 -1.34
C GLU A 9 0.72 11.62 -1.71
N VAL A 10 1.24 12.48 -2.58
CA VAL A 10 2.64 12.41 -3.03
C VAL A 10 3.30 13.75 -2.78
N ASN A 11 4.48 13.72 -2.18
CA ASN A 11 5.27 14.92 -1.91
C ASN A 11 6.74 14.60 -2.20
N GLY A 12 7.24 15.11 -3.32
CA GLY A 12 8.60 14.79 -3.77
C GLY A 12 8.73 13.30 -4.09
N ASN A 13 9.69 12.63 -3.46
CA ASN A 13 9.93 11.20 -3.65
C ASN A 13 9.25 10.33 -2.60
N LYS A 14 8.31 10.88 -1.83
CA LYS A 14 7.55 10.14 -0.84
C LYS A 14 6.08 10.17 -1.18
N GLY A 15 5.41 9.05 -0.95
CA GLY A 15 3.97 8.97 -1.12
C GLY A 15 3.34 8.16 -0.02
N ARG A 16 2.01 8.25 0.09
CA ARG A 16 1.26 7.41 1.01
C ARG A 16 -0.16 7.22 0.52
N TYR A 17 -0.72 6.09 0.90
CA TYR A 17 -2.15 5.85 0.82
C TYR A 17 -2.73 6.07 2.21
N VAL A 18 -3.92 6.65 2.28
CA VAL A 18 -4.58 6.95 3.55
C VAL A 18 -6.04 6.53 3.50
N ILE A 19 -6.52 6.04 4.64
CA ILE A 19 -7.94 5.77 4.87
C ILE A 19 -8.30 6.43 6.19
N ARG A 20 -9.32 7.30 6.17
CA ARG A 20 -9.81 7.97 7.37
C ARG A 20 -11.11 7.32 7.81
N HIS A 21 -11.21 7.04 9.10
CA HIS A 21 -12.37 6.38 9.68
C HIS A 21 -12.49 6.78 11.15
N ASN A 22 -13.65 7.33 11.55
CA ASN A 22 -13.93 7.74 12.92
C ASN A 22 -12.83 8.63 13.52
N GLY A 23 -12.33 9.59 12.73
CA GLY A 23 -11.30 10.52 13.19
C GLY A 23 -9.88 9.95 13.23
N GLU A 24 -9.70 8.69 12.89
CA GLU A 24 -8.38 8.05 12.86
C GLU A 24 -7.91 7.82 11.44
N LEU A 25 -6.59 7.67 11.29
CA LEU A 25 -5.93 7.53 10.00
C LEU A 25 -5.16 6.23 9.93
N ALA A 26 -5.45 5.41 8.91
CA ALA A 26 -4.59 4.32 8.50
C ALA A 26 -3.74 4.79 7.32
N GLU A 27 -2.49 4.38 7.24
CA GLU A 27 -1.61 4.79 6.14
C GLU A 27 -0.66 3.67 5.72
N LEU A 28 -0.31 3.70 4.44
CA LEU A 28 0.75 2.88 3.87
C LEU A 28 1.68 3.85 3.14
N THR A 29 2.92 3.96 3.61
CA THR A 29 3.90 4.90 3.07
C THR A 29 4.84 4.21 2.10
N TYR A 30 5.31 4.94 1.11
CA TYR A 30 6.25 4.41 0.12
C TYR A 30 7.24 5.48 -0.33
N SER A 31 8.38 5.01 -0.85
CA SER A 31 9.42 5.87 -1.41
C SER A 31 9.55 5.62 -2.90
N ILE A 32 9.60 6.68 -3.69
CA ILE A 32 9.75 6.60 -5.13
C ILE A 32 11.24 6.70 -5.44
N THR A 33 11.86 5.59 -5.87
CA THR A 33 13.29 5.60 -6.20
C THR A 33 13.52 5.95 -7.66
N SER A 34 12.57 5.58 -8.52
CA SER A 34 12.60 5.89 -9.95
C SER A 34 11.18 5.76 -10.50
N PRO A 35 10.92 6.16 -11.74
CA PRO A 35 9.59 5.97 -12.34
C PRO A 35 9.14 4.51 -12.39
N THR A 36 10.07 3.57 -12.28
CA THR A 36 9.77 2.13 -12.40
C THR A 36 9.98 1.34 -11.12
N LEU A 37 10.40 1.98 -10.01
CA LEU A 37 10.63 1.28 -8.76
C LEU A 37 10.19 2.12 -7.56
N VAL A 38 9.34 1.52 -6.74
CA VAL A 38 8.81 2.12 -5.51
C VAL A 38 9.10 1.15 -4.36
N ILE A 39 9.49 1.69 -3.22
CA ILE A 39 9.71 0.91 -2.01
C ILE A 39 8.53 1.10 -1.08
N ALA A 40 7.86 -0.01 -0.71
CA ALA A 40 6.85 0.03 0.34
C ALA A 40 7.57 0.10 1.68
N ASP A 41 7.42 1.21 2.39
CA ASP A 41 8.19 1.50 3.59
C ASP A 41 7.55 0.99 4.87
N HIS A 42 6.28 1.36 5.09
CA HIS A 42 5.62 1.15 6.38
C HIS A 42 4.11 1.18 6.23
N THR A 43 3.42 0.38 7.05
CA THR A 43 1.97 0.39 7.15
C THR A 43 1.59 0.59 8.60
N ALA A 44 0.75 1.58 8.87
CA ALA A 44 0.25 1.87 10.20
C ALA A 44 -1.28 1.84 10.18
N VAL A 45 -1.86 0.92 10.94
CA VAL A 45 -3.32 0.75 11.02
C VAL A 45 -3.72 0.77 12.49
N PRO A 46 -4.45 1.81 12.93
CA PRO A 46 -4.94 1.86 14.32
C PRO A 46 -5.87 0.69 14.66
N ASP A 47 -5.96 0.39 15.96
CA ASP A 47 -6.80 -0.72 16.44
C ASP A 47 -8.27 -0.56 16.05
N SER A 48 -8.75 0.67 15.92
CA SER A 48 -10.13 0.93 15.49
C SER A 48 -10.47 0.39 14.12
N PHE A 49 -9.44 0.12 13.30
CA PHE A 49 -9.61 -0.48 11.98
C PHE A 49 -9.56 -2.01 12.00
N ARG A 50 -9.42 -2.62 13.17
CA ARG A 50 -9.30 -4.08 13.27
C ARG A 50 -10.51 -4.77 12.63
N GLY A 51 -10.26 -5.78 11.81
CA GLY A 51 -11.31 -6.53 11.12
C GLY A 51 -11.92 -5.83 9.91
N THR A 52 -11.49 -4.61 9.57
CA THR A 52 -12.03 -3.87 8.43
C THR A 52 -11.36 -4.22 7.11
N GLY A 53 -10.13 -4.75 7.15
CA GLY A 53 -9.35 -5.00 5.93
C GLY A 53 -8.67 -3.75 5.36
N ALA A 54 -8.53 -2.68 6.15
CA ALA A 54 -7.96 -1.42 5.67
C ALA A 54 -6.52 -1.60 5.15
N GLY A 55 -5.69 -2.33 5.87
CA GLY A 55 -4.31 -2.57 5.44
C GLY A 55 -4.24 -3.31 4.12
N LEU A 56 -5.05 -4.36 3.98
CA LEU A 56 -5.12 -5.13 2.73
C LEU A 56 -5.64 -4.26 1.59
N ALA A 57 -6.64 -3.41 1.85
CA ALA A 57 -7.18 -2.53 0.82
C ALA A 57 -6.11 -1.56 0.29
N MET A 58 -5.28 -1.01 1.18
CA MET A 58 -4.19 -0.13 0.77
C MET A 58 -3.12 -0.88 -0.01
N ALA A 59 -2.76 -2.09 0.41
CA ALA A 59 -1.79 -2.91 -0.32
C ALA A 59 -2.30 -3.27 -1.72
N ALA A 60 -3.58 -3.63 -1.82
CA ALA A 60 -4.19 -3.94 -3.13
C ALA A 60 -4.21 -2.70 -4.03
N ARG A 61 -4.45 -1.51 -3.47
CA ARG A 61 -4.42 -0.27 -4.25
C ARG A 61 -3.00 0.02 -4.76
N LEU A 62 -1.99 -0.21 -3.93
CA LEU A 62 -0.60 -0.04 -4.36
C LEU A 62 -0.28 -0.97 -5.53
N VAL A 63 -0.71 -2.22 -5.47
CA VAL A 63 -0.53 -3.18 -6.57
C VAL A 63 -1.24 -2.71 -7.83
N ALA A 64 -2.47 -2.25 -7.71
CA ALA A 64 -3.24 -1.75 -8.86
C ALA A 64 -2.55 -0.56 -9.51
N ASP A 65 -2.05 0.38 -8.70
CA ASP A 65 -1.35 1.55 -9.21
C ASP A 65 -0.02 1.16 -9.86
N ALA A 66 0.69 0.18 -9.30
CA ALA A 66 1.92 -0.33 -9.90
C ALA A 66 1.67 -0.85 -11.31
N ARG A 67 0.61 -1.61 -11.49
CA ARG A 67 0.24 -2.14 -12.81
C ARG A 67 -0.18 -1.04 -13.78
N ALA A 68 -0.96 -0.08 -13.28
CA ALA A 68 -1.46 1.01 -14.11
C ALA A 68 -0.36 1.98 -14.52
N GLU A 69 0.61 2.23 -13.64
CA GLU A 69 1.64 3.25 -13.85
C GLU A 69 2.99 2.67 -14.27
N GLY A 70 3.13 1.35 -14.28
CA GLY A 70 4.32 0.71 -14.82
C GLY A 70 5.51 0.68 -13.88
N PHE A 71 5.28 0.66 -12.56
CA PHE A 71 6.37 0.48 -11.61
C PHE A 71 6.27 -0.86 -10.90
N ARG A 72 7.35 -1.27 -10.25
CA ARG A 72 7.37 -2.44 -9.37
C ARG A 72 7.61 -2.02 -7.94
N ILE A 73 7.24 -2.88 -7.01
CA ILE A 73 7.27 -2.60 -5.58
C ILE A 73 8.32 -3.47 -4.92
N MET A 74 9.25 -2.84 -4.20
CA MET A 74 10.15 -3.54 -3.29
C MET A 74 9.50 -3.56 -1.91
N PRO A 75 9.15 -4.74 -1.37
CA PRO A 75 8.35 -4.81 -0.15
C PRO A 75 9.24 -4.84 1.11
N LEU A 76 9.79 -3.69 1.49
CA LEU A 76 10.53 -3.58 2.75
C LEU A 76 9.58 -3.60 3.95
N CYS A 77 8.37 -3.12 3.79
CA CYS A 77 7.34 -3.16 4.82
C CYS A 77 6.94 -4.62 5.11
N PRO A 78 7.06 -5.09 6.36
CA PRO A 78 6.72 -6.48 6.69
C PRO A 78 5.28 -6.83 6.36
N PHE A 79 4.34 -5.90 6.55
CA PHE A 79 2.94 -6.14 6.25
C PHE A 79 2.73 -6.38 4.74
N VAL A 80 3.28 -5.50 3.91
CA VAL A 80 3.16 -5.62 2.44
C VAL A 80 3.85 -6.89 1.96
N ASN A 81 5.01 -7.22 2.53
CA ASN A 81 5.72 -8.45 2.18
C ASN A 81 4.90 -9.69 2.52
N ALA A 82 4.23 -9.71 3.67
CA ALA A 82 3.35 -10.81 4.04
C ALA A 82 2.16 -10.93 3.09
N GLN A 83 1.58 -9.81 2.69
CA GLN A 83 0.45 -9.83 1.77
C GLN A 83 0.85 -10.34 0.38
N ARG A 84 2.02 -9.96 -0.13
CA ARG A 84 2.46 -10.47 -1.43
C ARG A 84 2.65 -11.98 -1.41
N LYS A 85 3.06 -12.55 -0.27
CA LYS A 85 3.21 -14.01 -0.14
C LYS A 85 1.86 -14.73 -0.11
N ARG A 86 0.84 -14.07 0.43
CA ARG A 86 -0.53 -14.61 0.45
C ARG A 86 -1.27 -14.42 -0.87
N HIS A 87 -0.77 -13.54 -1.74
CA HIS A 87 -1.40 -13.21 -3.01
C HIS A 87 -0.41 -13.42 -4.16
N PRO A 88 -0.15 -14.70 -4.54
CA PRO A 88 0.81 -14.98 -5.61
C PRO A 88 0.40 -14.37 -6.95
N GLU A 89 -0.89 -14.05 -7.13
CA GLU A 89 -1.38 -13.36 -8.33
C GLU A 89 -0.82 -11.93 -8.45
N TRP A 90 -0.23 -11.39 -7.38
CA TRP A 90 0.39 -10.05 -7.39
C TRP A 90 1.87 -10.06 -7.76
N ALA A 91 2.44 -11.23 -8.05
CA ALA A 91 3.88 -11.38 -8.22
C ALA A 91 4.48 -10.45 -9.29
N ASP A 92 3.72 -10.15 -10.33
CA ASP A 92 4.17 -9.26 -11.41
C ASP A 92 4.39 -7.82 -10.94
N ALA A 93 3.75 -7.41 -9.85
CA ALA A 93 3.86 -6.05 -9.32
C ALA A 93 5.06 -5.86 -8.39
N PHE A 94 5.72 -6.93 -7.98
CA PHE A 94 6.79 -6.86 -7.00
C PHE A 94 8.16 -7.13 -7.60
N SER A 95 9.17 -6.44 -7.06
CA SER A 95 10.58 -6.60 -7.42
C SER A 95 11.27 -7.37 -6.28
N VAL A 96 11.24 -8.69 -6.38
CA VAL A 96 11.87 -9.61 -5.40
C VAL A 96 12.47 -10.81 -6.11
#